data_f16c7ecbdb40fea16f8f753f616367bb
#
_entry.id   f16c7ecbdb40fea16f8f753f616367bb
#
_cell.length_a   1.000
_cell.length_b   1.000
_cell.length_c   1.000
_cell.angle_alpha   90.00
_cell.angle_beta   90.00
_cell.angle_gamma   90.00
#
_symmetry.space_group_name_H-M   'P 1'
#
loop_
_entity.id
_entity.type
_entity.pdbx_description
1 polymer ?
#
loop_
_entity_poly.entity_id
_entity_poly.type
_entity_poly.pdbx_seq_one_letter_code
_entity_poly.pdbx_strand_id
1 'polypeptide(L)'
;MRAFPVRLPSGQRYWTVLDEGLQVVAVADGFLRQQRFGRDGAESTTKAYAHAIALFLRWCARSGRSWQGGVEQLGLFMTWLAHAGPLASGVEAGGAGSAVVFTGPGGESVRSPSRINGVLSAVRGMVVHADATGQAPAGLVSLLYEVADDRDLPEQARAEDGRMAWRMRARHRLREPETPVDRACDGDIVALLRACRSARDRLIVLLMARAGLRRGEVCGLRRGDVHLLVDSRPLGCGVARAHLHVVRREDNPNGAWAKSRRGRVVPLDFVTVQAFDTYEFERMAVPQAAVSDFVLVNLFRGPIGAPMRPDAIGELLAATSRRAGVDPPIRPHQLRHACASNVADAGGGVDVVAELLGHASVSSSQVYMHPDPARLRAAVEMVPSPREQAGLTR
;
A
#
# COMPACT_ATOMS: atom_id res chain seq x y z
N MET A 1 -1.97 23.47 13.63
CA MET A 1 -2.43 22.75 12.42
C MET A 1 -2.47 21.25 12.68
N ARG A 2 -3.62 20.56 12.50
CA ARG A 2 -3.78 19.10 12.70
C ARG A 2 -4.73 18.49 11.69
N ALA A 3 -4.48 17.23 11.29
CA ALA A 3 -5.40 16.44 10.48
C ALA A 3 -6.59 16.00 11.36
N PHE A 4 -7.80 16.07 10.80
CA PHE A 4 -9.03 15.78 11.52
C PHE A 4 -10.00 14.95 10.65
N PRO A 5 -10.60 13.87 11.19
CA PRO A 5 -11.57 13.07 10.46
C PRO A 5 -12.93 13.76 10.42
N VAL A 6 -13.56 13.77 9.26
CA VAL A 6 -14.92 14.29 9.03
C VAL A 6 -15.83 13.19 8.56
N ARG A 7 -17.03 13.11 9.10
CA ARG A 7 -18.11 12.24 8.64
C ARG A 7 -19.26 13.10 8.10
N LEU A 8 -19.62 12.87 6.86
CA LEU A 8 -20.75 13.53 6.24
C LEU A 8 -22.09 12.90 6.66
N PRO A 9 -23.22 13.60 6.53
CA PRO A 9 -24.56 13.03 6.77
C PRO A 9 -24.83 11.77 5.94
N SER A 10 -24.23 11.66 4.74
CA SER A 10 -24.29 10.45 3.90
C SER A 10 -23.57 9.23 4.48
N GLY A 11 -22.88 9.37 5.63
CA GLY A 11 -22.05 8.34 6.23
C GLY A 11 -20.62 8.28 5.67
N GLN A 12 -20.36 8.92 4.55
CA GLN A 12 -19.03 8.97 3.94
C GLN A 12 -18.04 9.72 4.82
N ARG A 13 -16.77 9.28 4.78
CA ARG A 13 -15.69 9.88 5.57
C ARG A 13 -14.59 10.43 4.69
N TYR A 14 -13.99 11.53 5.14
CA TYR A 14 -12.76 12.09 4.60
C TYR A 14 -11.96 12.74 5.72
N TRP A 15 -10.78 13.23 5.44
CA TRP A 15 -9.94 13.94 6.40
C TRP A 15 -9.72 15.37 5.93
N THR A 16 -9.73 16.32 6.86
CA THR A 16 -9.42 17.73 6.64
C THR A 16 -8.28 18.20 7.52
N VAL A 17 -7.90 19.47 7.42
CA VAL A 17 -6.90 20.11 8.26
C VAL A 17 -7.56 21.24 9.04
N LEU A 18 -7.37 21.25 10.36
CA LEU A 18 -7.77 22.32 11.25
C LEU A 18 -6.54 23.14 11.65
N ASP A 19 -6.73 24.45 11.80
CA ASP A 19 -5.74 25.36 12.37
C ASP A 19 -5.70 25.28 13.90
N GLU A 20 -4.99 26.19 14.56
CA GLU A 20 -4.87 26.28 16.02
C GLU A 20 -6.17 26.74 16.68
N GLY A 21 -6.96 27.56 15.99
CA GLY A 21 -8.30 27.98 16.39
C GLY A 21 -9.40 26.97 16.08
N LEU A 22 -9.06 25.74 15.67
CA LEU A 22 -9.99 24.69 15.26
C LEU A 22 -10.83 25.04 14.02
N GLN A 23 -10.42 26.05 13.25
CA GLN A 23 -11.07 26.40 12.00
C GLN A 23 -10.55 25.54 10.86
N VAL A 24 -11.42 25.24 9.89
CA VAL A 24 -11.05 24.47 8.72
C VAL A 24 -10.15 25.30 7.80
N VAL A 25 -8.99 24.75 7.43
CA VAL A 25 -8.10 25.40 6.45
C VAL A 25 -8.64 25.18 5.05
N ALA A 26 -9.29 26.21 4.48
CA ALA A 26 -10.08 26.13 3.26
C ALA A 26 -9.32 25.53 2.06
N VAL A 27 -8.08 25.97 1.81
CA VAL A 27 -7.24 25.47 0.70
C VAL A 27 -6.95 23.97 0.82
N ALA A 28 -6.72 23.48 2.04
CA ALA A 28 -6.48 22.07 2.31
C ALA A 28 -7.77 21.26 2.19
N ASP A 29 -8.87 21.77 2.75
CA ASP A 29 -10.19 21.10 2.72
C ASP A 29 -10.70 20.94 1.29
N GLY A 30 -10.65 21.99 0.49
CA GLY A 30 -11.05 21.94 -0.93
C GLY A 30 -10.33 20.84 -1.70
N PHE A 31 -9.01 20.79 -1.56
CA PHE A 31 -8.20 19.71 -2.17
C PHE A 31 -8.56 18.31 -1.67
N LEU A 32 -8.71 18.13 -0.35
CA LEU A 32 -8.98 16.83 0.26
C LEU A 32 -10.38 16.32 -0.11
N ARG A 33 -11.38 17.21 -0.20
CA ARG A 33 -12.71 16.89 -0.73
C ARG A 33 -12.68 16.51 -2.20
N GLN A 34 -11.92 17.26 -3.02
CA GLN A 34 -11.68 16.92 -4.43
C GLN A 34 -11.05 15.54 -4.57
N GLN A 35 -10.05 15.20 -3.73
CA GLN A 35 -9.44 13.87 -3.75
C GLN A 35 -10.42 12.77 -3.36
N ARG A 36 -11.30 13.02 -2.37
CA ARG A 36 -12.26 12.01 -1.89
C ARG A 36 -13.43 11.83 -2.83
N PHE A 37 -14.07 12.93 -3.22
CA PHE A 37 -15.37 12.91 -3.90
C PHE A 37 -15.25 13.20 -5.40
N GLY A 38 -14.33 14.07 -5.80
CA GLY A 38 -14.13 14.41 -7.21
C GLY A 38 -13.28 13.39 -7.97
N ARG A 39 -12.37 12.68 -7.28
CA ARG A 39 -11.48 11.66 -7.87
C ARG A 39 -11.74 10.24 -7.35
N ASP A 40 -12.82 10.06 -6.59
CA ASP A 40 -13.16 8.78 -5.94
C ASP A 40 -11.96 8.16 -5.20
N GLY A 41 -11.19 9.00 -4.50
CA GLY A 41 -10.04 8.57 -3.73
C GLY A 41 -10.45 7.88 -2.42
N ALA A 42 -9.59 7.03 -1.89
CA ALA A 42 -9.83 6.35 -0.63
C ALA A 42 -9.81 7.32 0.57
N GLU A 43 -10.58 7.01 1.63
CA GLU A 43 -10.47 7.74 2.91
C GLU A 43 -9.02 7.74 3.43
N SER A 44 -8.32 6.60 3.35
CA SER A 44 -6.93 6.48 3.77
C SER A 44 -5.97 7.40 3.00
N THR A 45 -6.27 7.71 1.73
CA THR A 45 -5.51 8.68 0.93
C THR A 45 -5.70 10.08 1.48
N THR A 46 -6.95 10.48 1.76
CA THR A 46 -7.22 11.79 2.37
C THR A 46 -6.61 11.89 3.76
N LYS A 47 -6.61 10.80 4.55
CA LYS A 47 -5.91 10.74 5.84
C LYS A 47 -4.41 11.03 5.68
N ALA A 48 -3.73 10.31 4.80
CA ALA A 48 -2.31 10.47 4.57
C ALA A 48 -1.96 11.88 4.08
N TYR A 49 -2.76 12.41 3.16
CA TYR A 49 -2.59 13.76 2.61
C TYR A 49 -2.90 14.86 3.63
N ALA A 50 -3.94 14.71 4.44
CA ALA A 50 -4.24 15.65 5.52
C ALA A 50 -3.10 15.77 6.53
N HIS A 51 -2.50 14.63 6.93
CA HIS A 51 -1.32 14.65 7.81
C HIS A 51 -0.10 15.31 7.16
N ALA A 52 0.13 15.05 5.86
CA ALA A 52 1.23 15.64 5.10
C ALA A 52 1.07 17.17 4.96
N ILE A 53 -0.13 17.61 4.59
CA ILE A 53 -0.46 19.04 4.45
C ILE A 53 -0.41 19.74 5.82
N ALA A 54 -0.96 19.13 6.86
CA ALA A 54 -0.87 19.68 8.21
C ALA A 54 0.59 19.84 8.69
N LEU A 55 1.48 18.91 8.28
CA LEU A 55 2.92 19.01 8.55
C LEU A 55 3.56 20.21 7.84
N PHE A 56 3.26 20.39 6.56
CA PHE A 56 3.72 21.54 5.77
C PHE A 56 3.22 22.87 6.33
N LEU A 57 1.93 22.98 6.61
CA LEU A 57 1.34 24.21 7.14
C LEU A 57 1.87 24.55 8.54
N ARG A 58 2.15 23.55 9.39
CA ARG A 58 2.83 23.78 10.68
C ARG A 58 4.24 24.31 10.50
N TRP A 59 5.00 23.77 9.54
CA TRP A 59 6.33 24.26 9.22
C TRP A 59 6.26 25.73 8.74
N CYS A 60 5.32 26.07 7.85
CA CYS A 60 5.10 27.44 7.41
C CYS A 60 4.80 28.37 8.59
N ALA A 61 3.83 28.03 9.42
CA ALA A 61 3.43 28.85 10.57
C ALA A 61 4.59 29.09 11.56
N ARG A 62 5.35 28.05 11.87
CA ARG A 62 6.52 28.13 12.79
C ARG A 62 7.68 28.94 12.24
N SER A 63 7.80 29.03 10.93
CA SER A 63 8.82 29.82 10.27
C SER A 63 8.33 31.20 9.81
N GLY A 64 7.14 31.62 10.28
CA GLY A 64 6.55 32.92 9.97
C GLY A 64 6.16 33.10 8.50
N ARG A 65 5.91 32.01 7.76
CA ARG A 65 5.59 32.04 6.34
C ARG A 65 4.12 31.79 6.09
N SER A 66 3.57 32.41 5.06
CA SER A 66 2.33 31.94 4.44
C SER A 66 2.59 30.58 3.73
N TRP A 67 1.54 29.85 3.41
CA TRP A 67 1.70 28.59 2.67
C TRP A 67 2.27 28.82 1.25
N GLN A 68 1.97 29.97 0.63
CA GLN A 68 2.54 30.38 -0.67
C GLN A 68 4.06 30.57 -0.55
N GLY A 69 4.51 31.37 0.41
CA GLY A 69 5.95 31.55 0.66
C GLY A 69 6.64 30.24 1.10
N GLY A 70 5.89 29.32 1.69
CA GLY A 70 6.38 27.96 1.96
C GLY A 70 6.62 27.15 0.68
N VAL A 71 5.80 27.34 -0.35
CA VAL A 71 5.98 26.68 -1.66
C VAL A 71 7.20 27.22 -2.38
N GLU A 72 7.45 28.53 -2.32
CA GLU A 72 8.66 29.17 -2.88
C GLU A 72 9.95 28.59 -2.28
N GLN A 73 9.86 28.10 -1.04
CA GLN A 73 10.98 27.52 -0.31
C GLN A 73 10.82 26.00 -0.06
N LEU A 74 10.22 25.30 -1.01
CA LEU A 74 9.92 23.86 -0.89
C LEU A 74 11.19 23.01 -0.73
N GLY A 75 12.33 23.45 -1.29
CA GLY A 75 13.64 22.80 -1.08
C GLY A 75 14.08 22.85 0.38
N LEU A 76 13.87 24.00 1.06
CA LEU A 76 14.17 24.14 2.49
C LEU A 76 13.24 23.26 3.34
N PHE A 77 11.96 23.17 2.96
CA PHE A 77 11.03 22.26 3.62
C PHE A 77 11.45 20.79 3.44
N MET A 78 11.92 20.41 2.27
CA MET A 78 12.44 19.07 2.00
C MET A 78 13.65 18.75 2.89
N THR A 79 14.60 19.67 3.03
CA THR A 79 15.75 19.55 3.94
C THR A 79 15.29 19.41 5.38
N TRP A 80 14.33 20.24 5.80
CA TRP A 80 13.74 20.14 7.13
C TRP A 80 13.08 18.78 7.37
N LEU A 81 12.33 18.25 6.39
CA LEU A 81 11.74 16.91 6.48
C LEU A 81 12.80 15.82 6.67
N ALA A 82 13.95 15.96 6.00
CA ALA A 82 15.03 14.97 6.08
C ALA A 82 15.69 14.95 7.44
N HIS A 83 15.90 16.13 8.07
CA HIS A 83 16.80 16.26 9.22
C HIS A 83 16.12 16.68 10.54
N ALA A 84 14.92 17.26 10.49
CA ALA A 84 14.20 17.61 11.72
C ALA A 84 13.48 16.39 12.31
N GLY A 85 13.93 15.94 13.46
CA GLY A 85 13.29 14.90 14.26
C GLY A 85 11.88 15.28 14.71
N PRO A 86 11.08 14.31 15.22
CA PRO A 86 9.87 14.65 15.94
C PRO A 86 10.27 15.54 17.13
N LEU A 87 9.65 16.69 17.23
CA LEU A 87 9.79 17.51 18.44
C LEU A 87 9.29 16.69 19.62
N ALA A 88 10.15 16.52 20.60
CA ALA A 88 9.74 15.99 21.87
C ALA A 88 8.53 16.83 22.34
N SER A 89 7.38 16.18 22.49
CA SER A 89 6.22 16.78 23.12
C SER A 89 6.61 17.09 24.56
N GLY A 90 6.99 18.35 24.85
CA GLY A 90 7.37 18.71 26.20
C GLY A 90 8.42 19.80 26.35
N VAL A 91 9.00 20.31 25.27
CA VAL A 91 9.80 21.55 25.38
C VAL A 91 8.86 22.73 25.19
N GLU A 92 8.45 23.33 26.30
CA GLU A 92 7.80 24.65 26.30
C GLU A 92 8.65 25.62 25.50
N ALA A 93 8.01 26.34 24.58
CA ALA A 93 8.61 27.40 23.81
C ALA A 93 8.90 28.57 24.75
N GLY A 94 9.93 28.47 25.54
CA GLY A 94 10.51 29.51 26.35
C GLY A 94 11.75 30.07 25.66
N GLY A 95 11.61 31.23 25.04
CA GLY A 95 12.75 32.00 24.59
C GLY A 95 12.92 32.10 23.08
N ALA A 96 12.88 33.30 22.56
CA ALA A 96 13.34 33.68 21.24
C ALA A 96 14.78 33.15 21.04
N GLY A 97 14.99 32.24 20.11
CA GLY A 97 16.33 31.83 19.67
C GLY A 97 16.67 30.33 19.70
N SER A 98 15.73 29.40 19.89
CA SER A 98 16.05 27.96 19.72
C SER A 98 16.40 27.67 18.26
N ALA A 99 17.66 27.73 17.93
CA ALA A 99 18.18 27.25 16.66
C ALA A 99 17.90 25.76 16.55
N VAL A 100 17.18 25.36 15.50
CA VAL A 100 17.05 23.95 15.15
C VAL A 100 18.41 23.49 14.62
N VAL A 101 19.13 22.73 15.41
CA VAL A 101 20.40 22.13 14.97
C VAL A 101 20.05 20.98 14.02
N PHE A 102 20.37 21.18 12.75
CA PHE A 102 20.33 20.10 11.79
C PHE A 102 21.58 19.23 11.97
N THR A 103 21.42 17.92 11.96
CA THR A 103 22.56 17.02 11.77
C THR A 103 23.24 17.39 10.43
N GLY A 104 24.56 17.64 10.47
CA GLY A 104 25.31 18.08 9.29
C GLY A 104 25.26 17.10 8.13
N PRO A 105 25.89 17.44 6.98
CA PRO A 105 25.97 16.54 5.83
C PRO A 105 26.66 15.24 6.25
N GLY A 106 25.95 14.11 6.14
CA GLY A 106 26.38 12.79 6.59
C GLY A 106 25.58 12.21 7.76
N GLY A 107 24.69 12.99 8.41
CA GLY A 107 23.74 12.47 9.37
C GLY A 107 22.61 11.68 8.67
N GLU A 108 22.22 10.55 9.25
CA GLU A 108 21.10 9.76 8.73
C GLU A 108 19.80 10.59 8.68
N SER A 109 19.06 10.43 7.59
CA SER A 109 17.78 11.11 7.44
C SER A 109 16.74 10.52 8.40
N VAL A 110 16.05 11.39 9.15
CA VAL A 110 15.00 11.02 10.09
C VAL A 110 13.78 10.41 9.40
N ARG A 111 13.57 10.74 8.12
CA ARG A 111 12.48 10.20 7.30
C ARG A 111 13.03 9.62 6.00
N SER A 112 12.49 8.48 5.59
CA SER A 112 12.88 7.86 4.33
C SER A 112 12.55 8.75 3.12
N PRO A 113 13.31 8.65 2.01
CA PRO A 113 13.03 9.36 0.77
C PRO A 113 11.59 9.18 0.27
N SER A 114 11.06 7.96 0.35
CA SER A 114 9.67 7.67 -0.03
C SER A 114 8.65 8.43 0.82
N ARG A 115 8.89 8.54 2.14
CA ARG A 115 8.02 9.33 3.03
C ARG A 115 8.08 10.82 2.70
N ILE A 116 9.26 11.36 2.43
CA ILE A 116 9.45 12.76 2.03
C ILE A 116 8.73 13.02 0.70
N ASN A 117 8.94 12.17 -0.30
CA ASN A 117 8.28 12.27 -1.60
C ASN A 117 6.75 12.21 -1.49
N GLY A 118 6.23 11.37 -0.58
CA GLY A 118 4.80 11.29 -0.29
C GLY A 118 4.24 12.61 0.30
N VAL A 119 4.96 13.25 1.21
CA VAL A 119 4.60 14.57 1.76
C VAL A 119 4.60 15.64 0.67
N LEU A 120 5.68 15.70 -0.12
CA LEU A 120 5.80 16.66 -1.22
C LEU A 120 4.72 16.45 -2.28
N SER A 121 4.30 15.22 -2.54
CA SER A 121 3.21 14.90 -3.48
C SER A 121 1.87 15.46 -2.99
N ALA A 122 1.57 15.35 -1.69
CA ALA A 122 0.36 15.93 -1.12
C ALA A 122 0.36 17.47 -1.20
N VAL A 123 1.50 18.10 -0.90
CA VAL A 123 1.66 19.57 -0.99
C VAL A 123 1.50 20.03 -2.44
N ARG A 124 2.18 19.39 -3.40
CA ARG A 124 2.01 19.72 -4.83
C ARG A 124 0.57 19.59 -5.29
N GLY A 125 -0.11 18.50 -4.90
CA GLY A 125 -1.52 18.31 -5.22
C GLY A 125 -2.42 19.41 -4.68
N MET A 126 -2.19 19.86 -3.45
CA MET A 126 -2.91 21.00 -2.85
C MET A 126 -2.67 22.29 -3.62
N VAL A 127 -1.42 22.59 -3.98
CA VAL A 127 -1.07 23.82 -4.73
C VAL A 127 -1.68 23.82 -6.14
N VAL A 128 -1.62 22.70 -6.85
CA VAL A 128 -2.26 22.57 -8.18
C VAL A 128 -3.78 22.74 -8.08
N HIS A 129 -4.39 22.22 -7.02
CA HIS A 129 -5.82 22.43 -6.78
C HIS A 129 -6.14 23.90 -6.47
N ALA A 130 -5.32 24.53 -5.63
CA ALA A 130 -5.47 25.95 -5.28
C ALA A 130 -5.34 26.86 -6.51
N ASP A 131 -4.40 26.58 -7.40
CA ASP A 131 -4.23 27.27 -8.68
C ASP A 131 -5.47 27.11 -9.56
N ALA A 132 -5.92 25.89 -9.76
CA ALA A 132 -7.10 25.58 -10.56
C ALA A 132 -8.40 26.21 -10.02
N THR A 133 -8.45 26.55 -8.74
CA THR A 133 -9.62 27.17 -8.06
C THR A 133 -9.42 28.66 -7.79
N GLY A 134 -8.36 29.28 -8.30
CA GLY A 134 -8.08 30.71 -8.12
C GLY A 134 -7.66 31.11 -6.72
N GLN A 135 -7.26 30.15 -5.86
CA GLN A 135 -6.81 30.39 -4.49
C GLN A 135 -5.28 30.58 -4.37
N ALA A 136 -4.54 30.31 -5.47
CA ALA A 136 -3.10 30.50 -5.54
C ALA A 136 -2.74 31.69 -6.44
N PRO A 137 -1.63 32.40 -6.13
CA PRO A 137 -1.07 33.39 -7.05
C PRO A 137 -0.63 32.75 -8.37
N ALA A 138 -0.74 33.50 -9.45
CA ALA A 138 -0.26 33.06 -10.77
C ALA A 138 1.24 32.70 -10.70
N GLY A 139 1.62 31.61 -11.40
CA GLY A 139 3.01 31.16 -11.47
C GLY A 139 3.49 30.28 -10.32
N LEU A 140 2.71 30.10 -9.25
CA LEU A 140 3.15 29.25 -8.12
C LEU A 140 3.36 27.78 -8.53
N VAL A 141 2.54 27.26 -9.44
CA VAL A 141 2.67 25.90 -9.96
C VAL A 141 3.96 25.70 -10.76
N SER A 142 4.47 26.73 -11.45
CA SER A 142 5.72 26.65 -12.21
C SER A 142 6.94 26.38 -11.32
N LEU A 143 6.87 26.72 -10.03
CA LEU A 143 7.93 26.42 -9.07
C LEU A 143 7.98 24.94 -8.65
N LEU A 144 6.91 24.20 -8.88
CA LEU A 144 6.78 22.79 -8.49
C LEU A 144 7.33 21.81 -9.52
N TYR A 145 7.34 22.24 -10.78
CA TYR A 145 7.68 21.37 -11.91
C TYR A 145 8.77 22.01 -12.77
N GLU A 146 9.52 21.17 -13.42
CA GLU A 146 10.51 21.55 -14.42
C GLU A 146 10.32 20.70 -15.68
N VAL A 147 10.74 21.25 -16.81
CA VAL A 147 10.78 20.51 -18.06
C VAL A 147 11.97 19.57 -18.01
N ALA A 148 11.73 18.30 -18.26
CA ALA A 148 12.77 17.28 -18.37
C ALA A 148 12.72 16.64 -19.75
N ASP A 149 13.87 16.23 -20.28
CA ASP A 149 13.97 15.48 -21.51
C ASP A 149 13.93 13.95 -21.25
N ASP A 150 13.90 13.17 -22.32
CA ASP A 150 13.85 11.72 -22.26
C ASP A 150 15.16 11.07 -21.78
N ARG A 151 16.26 11.83 -21.66
CA ARG A 151 17.56 11.32 -21.18
C ARG A 151 17.49 10.84 -19.74
N ASP A 152 16.57 11.40 -18.96
CA ASP A 152 16.29 10.98 -17.58
C ASP A 152 15.40 9.72 -17.48
N LEU A 153 14.86 9.22 -18.61
CA LEU A 153 14.05 8.01 -18.65
C LEU A 153 14.92 6.78 -18.88
N PRO A 154 14.57 5.65 -18.28
CA PRO A 154 15.10 4.36 -18.69
C PRO A 154 14.88 4.15 -20.20
N GLU A 155 15.80 3.47 -20.86
CA GLU A 155 15.76 3.26 -22.30
C GLU A 155 14.44 2.65 -22.80
N GLN A 156 13.86 1.74 -22.01
CA GLN A 156 12.56 1.10 -22.27
C GLN A 156 11.35 2.05 -22.20
N ALA A 157 11.53 3.24 -21.63
CA ALA A 157 10.48 4.26 -21.50
C ALA A 157 10.66 5.45 -22.43
N ARG A 158 11.71 5.43 -23.29
CA ARG A 158 11.94 6.45 -24.33
C ARG A 158 11.05 6.18 -25.54
N ALA A 159 10.70 7.25 -26.27
CA ALA A 159 9.92 7.12 -27.48
C ALA A 159 10.70 6.34 -28.55
N GLU A 160 10.05 5.35 -29.19
CA GLU A 160 10.66 4.51 -30.23
C GLU A 160 11.04 5.30 -31.49
N ASP A 161 10.41 6.45 -31.73
CA ASP A 161 10.61 7.29 -32.92
C ASP A 161 11.79 8.28 -32.82
N GLY A 162 12.54 8.22 -31.73
CA GLY A 162 13.70 9.10 -31.49
C GLY A 162 13.36 10.58 -31.33
N ARG A 163 12.07 10.94 -31.28
CA ARG A 163 11.63 12.31 -31.01
C ARG A 163 11.80 12.61 -29.53
N MET A 164 12.48 13.71 -29.22
CA MET A 164 12.59 14.20 -27.85
C MET A 164 11.20 14.56 -27.31
N ALA A 165 10.66 13.74 -26.42
CA ALA A 165 9.43 14.05 -25.71
C ALA A 165 9.76 14.85 -24.44
N TRP A 166 9.29 16.09 -24.39
CA TRP A 166 9.39 16.94 -23.22
C TRP A 166 8.30 16.54 -22.23
N ARG A 167 8.71 16.33 -20.97
CA ARG A 167 7.78 16.02 -19.90
C ARG A 167 7.97 16.94 -18.70
N MET A 168 6.89 17.16 -17.96
CA MET A 168 6.98 17.85 -16.69
C MET A 168 7.37 16.86 -15.60
N ARG A 169 8.46 17.13 -14.88
CA ARG A 169 8.83 16.37 -13.67
C ARG A 169 8.78 17.26 -12.44
N ALA A 170 8.54 16.63 -11.30
CA ALA A 170 8.57 17.35 -10.03
C ALA A 170 10.00 17.79 -9.69
N ARG A 171 10.20 19.12 -9.54
CA ARG A 171 11.50 19.73 -9.23
C ARG A 171 12.09 19.25 -7.90
N HIS A 172 11.25 19.08 -6.88
CA HIS A 172 11.65 18.65 -5.55
C HIS A 172 11.23 17.20 -5.34
N ARG A 173 12.14 16.27 -5.62
CA ARG A 173 11.95 14.83 -5.41
C ARG A 173 13.29 14.20 -5.06
N LEU A 174 13.32 13.39 -4.00
CA LEU A 174 14.47 12.56 -3.65
C LEU A 174 14.48 11.29 -4.50
N ARG A 175 15.67 10.86 -4.90
CA ARG A 175 15.84 9.51 -5.45
C ARG A 175 15.55 8.51 -4.36
N GLU A 176 14.70 7.54 -4.66
CA GLU A 176 14.45 6.40 -3.79
C GLU A 176 15.46 5.32 -4.17
N PRO A 177 16.22 4.76 -3.22
CA PRO A 177 17.12 3.65 -3.53
C PRO A 177 16.27 2.46 -4.01
N GLU A 178 16.77 1.74 -5.00
CA GLU A 178 16.22 0.46 -5.39
C GLU A 178 16.46 -0.52 -4.24
N THR A 179 15.41 -0.81 -3.50
CA THR A 179 15.45 -1.81 -2.43
C THR A 179 14.87 -3.11 -2.97
N PRO A 180 15.53 -4.25 -2.70
CA PRO A 180 14.94 -5.55 -2.97
C PRO A 180 13.55 -5.66 -2.39
N VAL A 181 12.69 -6.46 -3.01
CA VAL A 181 11.34 -6.68 -2.49
C VAL A 181 11.43 -7.22 -1.07
N ASP A 182 10.85 -6.48 -0.12
CA ASP A 182 10.79 -6.86 1.28
C ASP A 182 9.76 -8.00 1.45
N ARG A 183 10.19 -9.24 1.21
CA ARG A 183 9.37 -10.46 1.31
C ARG A 183 9.73 -11.27 2.54
N ALA A 184 8.74 -11.92 3.15
CA ALA A 184 8.97 -12.94 4.15
C ALA A 184 9.62 -14.16 3.47
N CYS A 185 10.64 -14.75 4.08
CA CYS A 185 11.22 -15.99 3.58
C CYS A 185 10.30 -17.19 3.91
N ASP A 186 10.40 -18.27 3.15
CA ASP A 186 9.57 -19.46 3.36
C ASP A 186 9.78 -20.08 4.74
N GLY A 187 11.02 -20.04 5.27
CA GLY A 187 11.33 -20.49 6.62
C GLY A 187 10.55 -19.73 7.69
N ASP A 188 10.48 -18.40 7.55
CA ASP A 188 9.71 -17.54 8.47
C ASP A 188 8.21 -17.79 8.37
N ILE A 189 7.69 -18.02 7.15
CA ILE A 189 6.27 -18.36 6.94
C ILE A 189 5.94 -19.68 7.64
N VAL A 190 6.80 -20.70 7.51
CA VAL A 190 6.63 -21.99 8.19
C VAL A 190 6.70 -21.82 9.71
N ALA A 191 7.65 -21.01 10.21
CA ALA A 191 7.75 -20.69 11.64
C ALA A 191 6.49 -19.99 12.17
N LEU A 192 5.94 -19.03 11.42
CA LEU A 192 4.66 -18.39 11.74
C LEU A 192 3.51 -19.40 11.82
N LEU A 193 3.38 -20.28 10.81
CA LEU A 193 2.32 -21.28 10.75
C LEU A 193 2.37 -22.24 11.95
N ARG A 194 3.57 -22.64 12.38
CA ARG A 194 3.80 -23.46 13.58
C ARG A 194 3.46 -22.72 14.88
N ALA A 195 3.71 -21.41 14.92
CA ALA A 195 3.44 -20.57 16.10
C ALA A 195 1.99 -20.07 16.19
N CYS A 196 1.15 -20.30 15.16
CA CYS A 196 -0.27 -19.98 15.20
C CYS A 196 -1.00 -20.81 16.28
N ARG A 197 -1.82 -20.13 17.09
CA ARG A 197 -2.56 -20.75 18.21
C ARG A 197 -3.97 -21.19 17.84
N SER A 198 -4.48 -20.77 16.68
CA SER A 198 -5.83 -21.06 16.22
C SER A 198 -5.84 -21.39 14.72
N ALA A 199 -6.87 -22.11 14.29
CA ALA A 199 -7.12 -22.38 12.88
C ALA A 199 -7.37 -21.08 12.11
N ARG A 200 -8.10 -20.12 12.73
CA ARG A 200 -8.30 -18.78 12.17
C ARG A 200 -6.97 -18.09 11.83
N ASP A 201 -6.04 -18.06 12.79
CA ASP A 201 -4.77 -17.36 12.63
C ASP A 201 -3.92 -18.01 11.52
N ARG A 202 -3.94 -19.34 11.43
CA ARG A 202 -3.27 -20.11 10.38
C ARG A 202 -3.88 -19.83 9.01
N LEU A 203 -5.20 -19.79 8.88
CA LEU A 203 -5.88 -19.43 7.65
C LEU A 203 -5.52 -18.01 7.19
N ILE A 204 -5.45 -17.03 8.09
CA ILE A 204 -5.05 -15.65 7.77
C ILE A 204 -3.65 -15.63 7.16
N VAL A 205 -2.68 -16.32 7.75
CA VAL A 205 -1.30 -16.39 7.20
C VAL A 205 -1.32 -16.99 5.80
N LEU A 206 -2.04 -18.10 5.59
CA LEU A 206 -2.12 -18.76 4.28
C LEU A 206 -2.83 -17.91 3.23
N LEU A 207 -3.93 -17.25 3.55
CA LEU A 207 -4.61 -16.33 2.64
C LEU A 207 -3.70 -15.20 2.15
N MET A 208 -2.76 -14.77 2.97
CA MET A 208 -1.80 -13.72 2.60
C MET A 208 -0.58 -14.29 1.88
N ALA A 209 -0.02 -15.41 2.35
CA ALA A 209 1.22 -15.97 1.83
C ALA A 209 1.02 -16.86 0.58
N ARG A 210 -0.17 -17.47 0.40
CA ARG A 210 -0.45 -18.38 -0.72
C ARG A 210 -1.45 -17.81 -1.73
N ALA A 211 -2.49 -17.12 -1.25
CA ALA A 211 -3.48 -16.48 -2.12
C ALA A 211 -3.20 -14.98 -2.37
N GLY A 212 -2.18 -14.40 -1.75
CA GLY A 212 -1.70 -13.05 -1.99
C GLY A 212 -2.69 -11.93 -1.61
N LEU A 213 -3.64 -12.18 -0.72
CA LEU A 213 -4.65 -11.20 -0.34
C LEU A 213 -4.04 -10.08 0.52
N ARG A 214 -4.58 -8.87 0.34
CA ARG A 214 -4.32 -7.76 1.25
C ARG A 214 -5.10 -7.91 2.55
N ARG A 215 -4.61 -7.35 3.67
CA ARG A 215 -5.32 -7.40 4.98
C ARG A 215 -6.79 -6.95 4.91
N GLY A 216 -7.08 -5.90 4.11
CA GLY A 216 -8.45 -5.43 3.91
C GLY A 216 -9.30 -6.40 3.09
N GLU A 217 -8.70 -7.08 2.11
CA GLU A 217 -9.36 -8.13 1.33
C GLU A 217 -9.66 -9.36 2.20
N VAL A 218 -8.68 -9.79 3.01
CA VAL A 218 -8.84 -10.90 3.97
C VAL A 218 -9.99 -10.65 4.95
N CYS A 219 -10.04 -9.48 5.59
CA CYS A 219 -11.09 -9.13 6.54
C CYS A 219 -12.44 -8.77 5.88
N GLY A 220 -12.46 -8.51 4.57
CA GLY A 220 -13.65 -8.20 3.80
C GLY A 220 -14.33 -9.40 3.14
N LEU A 221 -13.72 -10.60 3.22
CA LEU A 221 -14.28 -11.82 2.63
C LEU A 221 -15.62 -12.16 3.26
N ARG A 222 -16.60 -12.47 2.41
CA ARG A 222 -17.89 -13.03 2.79
C ARG A 222 -17.92 -14.53 2.52
N ARG A 223 -18.79 -15.25 3.18
CA ARG A 223 -18.95 -16.69 2.97
C ARG A 223 -19.34 -17.01 1.53
N GLY A 224 -20.19 -16.19 0.91
CA GLY A 224 -20.56 -16.32 -0.51
C GLY A 224 -19.45 -15.98 -1.51
N ASP A 225 -18.30 -15.44 -1.06
CA ASP A 225 -17.15 -15.19 -1.92
C ASP A 225 -16.22 -16.42 -2.03
N VAL A 226 -16.43 -17.47 -1.23
CA VAL A 226 -15.52 -18.62 -1.11
C VAL A 226 -16.19 -19.88 -1.66
N HIS A 227 -15.59 -20.46 -2.66
CA HIS A 227 -16.05 -21.65 -3.35
C HIS A 227 -15.00 -22.75 -3.23
N LEU A 228 -15.26 -23.76 -2.41
CA LEU A 228 -14.30 -24.83 -2.13
C LEU A 228 -14.60 -26.13 -2.90
N LEU A 229 -15.69 -26.16 -3.64
CA LEU A 229 -16.09 -27.34 -4.45
C LEU A 229 -15.26 -27.42 -5.73
N VAL A 230 -15.13 -28.64 -6.25
CA VAL A 230 -14.53 -28.91 -7.56
C VAL A 230 -15.39 -28.28 -8.67
N ASP A 231 -16.71 -28.33 -8.52
CA ASP A 231 -17.68 -27.71 -9.40
C ASP A 231 -18.57 -26.75 -8.60
N SER A 232 -18.46 -25.48 -8.87
CA SER A 232 -19.24 -24.41 -8.19
C SER A 232 -20.48 -23.98 -8.96
N ARG A 233 -20.82 -24.60 -10.10
CA ARG A 233 -22.04 -24.28 -10.89
C ARG A 233 -23.33 -24.41 -10.09
N PRO A 234 -23.49 -25.39 -9.18
CA PRO A 234 -24.67 -25.46 -8.31
C PRO A 234 -24.83 -24.24 -7.38
N LEU A 235 -23.72 -23.51 -7.13
CA LEU A 235 -23.70 -22.26 -6.35
C LEU A 235 -23.82 -21.02 -7.25
N GLY A 236 -24.08 -21.18 -8.55
CA GLY A 236 -24.19 -20.08 -9.51
C GLY A 236 -22.85 -19.52 -10.00
N CYS A 237 -21.74 -20.20 -9.75
CA CYS A 237 -20.40 -19.76 -10.19
C CYS A 237 -19.83 -20.69 -11.27
N GLY A 238 -19.46 -20.12 -12.44
CA GLY A 238 -18.88 -20.86 -13.55
C GLY A 238 -17.39 -21.19 -13.41
N VAL A 239 -16.73 -20.77 -12.33
CA VAL A 239 -15.30 -21.04 -12.11
C VAL A 239 -15.13 -22.44 -11.51
N ALA A 240 -14.27 -23.24 -12.14
CA ALA A 240 -13.96 -24.59 -11.68
C ALA A 240 -12.89 -24.59 -10.57
N ARG A 241 -12.92 -25.63 -9.74
CA ARG A 241 -12.02 -25.87 -8.61
C ARG A 241 -12.13 -24.83 -7.51
N ALA A 242 -11.42 -25.07 -6.41
CA ALA A 242 -11.42 -24.20 -5.25
C ALA A 242 -10.86 -22.80 -5.56
N HIS A 243 -11.63 -21.78 -5.24
CA HIS A 243 -11.26 -20.38 -5.49
C HIS A 243 -12.02 -19.45 -4.56
N LEU A 244 -11.62 -18.19 -4.53
CA LEU A 244 -12.34 -17.11 -3.88
C LEU A 244 -12.48 -15.89 -4.80
N HIS A 245 -13.53 -15.12 -4.57
CA HIS A 245 -13.77 -13.85 -5.25
C HIS A 245 -13.34 -12.70 -4.34
N VAL A 246 -12.45 -11.85 -4.83
CA VAL A 246 -12.14 -10.59 -4.15
C VAL A 246 -13.09 -9.52 -4.70
N VAL A 247 -14.05 -9.15 -3.89
CA VAL A 247 -15.09 -8.16 -4.25
C VAL A 247 -14.88 -6.89 -3.46
N ARG A 248 -14.93 -5.73 -4.13
CA ARG A 248 -14.87 -4.43 -3.46
C ARG A 248 -16.25 -4.09 -2.86
N ARG A 249 -16.27 -3.87 -1.55
CA ARG A 249 -17.41 -3.36 -0.79
C ARG A 249 -16.96 -2.17 0.03
N GLU A 250 -17.73 -1.10 0.05
CA GLU A 250 -17.34 0.17 0.70
C GLU A 250 -18.00 0.37 2.07
N ASP A 251 -19.03 -0.41 2.37
CA ASP A 251 -19.91 -0.31 3.54
C ASP A 251 -19.62 -1.35 4.62
N ASN A 252 -18.48 -2.01 4.58
CA ASN A 252 -18.11 -3.03 5.58
C ASN A 252 -18.02 -2.42 6.98
N PRO A 253 -18.77 -2.93 7.98
CA PRO A 253 -18.83 -2.36 9.34
C PRO A 253 -17.48 -2.43 10.08
N ASN A 254 -16.59 -3.34 9.67
CA ASN A 254 -15.24 -3.47 10.22
C ASN A 254 -14.20 -2.57 9.54
N GLY A 255 -14.61 -1.73 8.59
CA GLY A 255 -13.72 -0.86 7.82
C GLY A 255 -12.81 -1.60 6.83
N ALA A 256 -13.10 -2.87 6.55
CA ALA A 256 -12.38 -3.65 5.54
C ALA A 256 -12.82 -3.23 4.13
N TRP A 257 -11.89 -3.12 3.20
CA TRP A 257 -12.19 -2.85 1.81
C TRP A 257 -11.06 -3.31 0.88
N ALA A 258 -11.42 -3.66 -0.37
CA ALA A 258 -10.47 -4.00 -1.39
C ALA A 258 -9.96 -2.73 -2.07
N LYS A 259 -8.63 -2.54 -2.12
CA LYS A 259 -8.00 -1.37 -2.78
C LYS A 259 -8.21 -1.38 -4.30
N SER A 260 -8.26 -2.58 -4.92
CA SER A 260 -8.55 -2.73 -6.34
C SER A 260 -10.02 -2.41 -6.63
N ARG A 261 -10.28 -1.62 -7.68
CA ARG A 261 -11.64 -1.34 -8.16
C ARG A 261 -12.22 -2.53 -8.91
N ARG A 262 -11.37 -3.31 -9.57
CA ARG A 262 -11.76 -4.51 -10.31
C ARG A 262 -11.75 -5.71 -9.37
N GLY A 263 -12.85 -6.44 -9.33
CA GLY A 263 -12.92 -7.74 -8.68
C GLY A 263 -12.02 -8.75 -9.41
N ARG A 264 -11.59 -9.77 -8.69
CA ARG A 264 -10.80 -10.86 -9.27
C ARG A 264 -11.10 -12.19 -8.62
N VAL A 265 -10.83 -13.26 -9.35
CA VAL A 265 -10.86 -14.64 -8.86
C VAL A 265 -9.45 -15.02 -8.44
N VAL A 266 -9.32 -15.64 -7.28
CA VAL A 266 -8.04 -16.14 -6.75
C VAL A 266 -8.17 -17.64 -6.53
N PRO A 267 -7.42 -18.47 -7.27
CA PRO A 267 -7.41 -19.92 -7.07
C PRO A 267 -6.82 -20.28 -5.70
N LEU A 268 -7.33 -21.34 -5.11
CA LEU A 268 -6.86 -21.84 -3.81
C LEU A 268 -6.17 -23.21 -4.00
N ASP A 269 -5.05 -23.35 -3.33
CA ASP A 269 -4.36 -24.64 -3.23
C ASP A 269 -4.96 -25.52 -2.12
N PHE A 270 -4.58 -26.79 -2.13
CA PHE A 270 -5.09 -27.78 -1.18
C PHE A 270 -4.82 -27.39 0.29
N VAL A 271 -3.63 -26.82 0.57
CA VAL A 271 -3.25 -26.44 1.95
C VAL A 271 -4.17 -25.31 2.48
N THR A 272 -4.51 -24.36 1.60
CA THR A 272 -5.42 -23.27 1.96
C THR A 272 -6.85 -23.78 2.14
N VAL A 273 -7.32 -24.69 1.29
CA VAL A 273 -8.64 -25.34 1.44
C VAL A 273 -8.73 -26.10 2.77
N GLN A 274 -7.73 -26.92 3.10
CA GLN A 274 -7.68 -27.63 4.36
C GLN A 274 -7.70 -26.69 5.58
N ALA A 275 -7.04 -25.55 5.47
CA ALA A 275 -7.06 -24.54 6.53
C ALA A 275 -8.44 -23.89 6.67
N PHE A 276 -9.19 -23.70 5.59
CA PHE A 276 -10.59 -23.27 5.64
C PHE A 276 -11.44 -24.29 6.39
N ASP A 277 -11.35 -25.56 6.06
CA ASP A 277 -12.11 -26.62 6.72
C ASP A 277 -11.82 -26.65 8.22
N THR A 278 -10.53 -26.63 8.59
CA THR A 278 -10.12 -26.61 10.00
C THR A 278 -10.65 -25.37 10.73
N TYR A 279 -10.64 -24.22 10.07
CA TYR A 279 -11.16 -22.99 10.65
C TYR A 279 -12.69 -23.03 10.78
N GLU A 280 -13.41 -23.60 9.83
CA GLU A 280 -14.87 -23.70 9.91
C GLU A 280 -15.29 -24.56 11.11
N PHE A 281 -14.58 -25.64 11.42
CA PHE A 281 -14.81 -26.41 12.66
C PHE A 281 -14.58 -25.56 13.92
N GLU A 282 -13.47 -24.80 13.98
CA GLU A 282 -13.20 -23.88 15.10
C GLU A 282 -14.29 -22.81 15.22
N ARG A 283 -14.75 -22.28 14.09
CA ARG A 283 -15.78 -21.25 14.03
C ARG A 283 -17.15 -21.76 14.46
N MET A 284 -17.53 -22.97 14.05
CA MET A 284 -18.81 -23.59 14.42
C MET A 284 -18.94 -23.83 15.94
N ALA A 285 -17.84 -23.98 16.66
CA ALA A 285 -17.83 -24.06 18.11
C ALA A 285 -18.24 -22.75 18.81
N VAL A 286 -18.37 -21.64 18.06
CA VAL A 286 -18.75 -20.31 18.58
C VAL A 286 -20.10 -19.88 18.00
N PRO A 287 -21.22 -20.02 18.71
CA PRO A 287 -22.56 -19.76 18.18
C PRO A 287 -22.73 -18.36 17.57
N GLN A 288 -22.14 -17.34 18.18
CA GLN A 288 -22.20 -15.97 17.69
C GLN A 288 -21.48 -15.78 16.33
N ALA A 289 -20.52 -16.66 16.03
CA ALA A 289 -19.81 -16.64 14.76
C ALA A 289 -20.65 -17.23 13.61
N ALA A 290 -21.57 -18.16 13.92
CA ALA A 290 -22.37 -18.87 12.93
C ALA A 290 -23.29 -17.95 12.12
N VAL A 291 -23.81 -16.88 12.74
CA VAL A 291 -24.74 -15.93 12.11
C VAL A 291 -24.05 -14.87 11.25
N SER A 292 -22.72 -14.76 11.33
CA SER A 292 -21.97 -13.76 10.57
C SER A 292 -21.76 -14.21 9.12
N ASP A 293 -22.05 -13.32 8.18
CA ASP A 293 -21.76 -13.50 6.76
C ASP A 293 -20.25 -13.35 6.44
N PHE A 294 -19.48 -12.71 7.32
CA PHE A 294 -18.04 -12.60 7.15
C PHE A 294 -17.33 -13.94 7.39
N VAL A 295 -16.32 -14.22 6.56
CA VAL A 295 -15.46 -15.39 6.76
C VAL A 295 -14.71 -15.25 8.09
N LEU A 296 -13.98 -14.14 8.28
CA LEU A 296 -13.15 -13.94 9.46
C LEU A 296 -13.84 -13.09 10.52
N VAL A 297 -14.03 -13.69 11.67
CA VAL A 297 -14.72 -13.09 12.83
C VAL A 297 -13.89 -13.22 14.10
N ASN A 298 -14.23 -12.43 15.10
CA ASN A 298 -13.63 -12.51 16.42
C ASN A 298 -14.16 -13.76 17.15
N LEU A 299 -13.28 -14.71 17.45
CA LEU A 299 -13.63 -15.96 18.17
C LEU A 299 -13.26 -15.92 19.65
N PHE A 300 -12.23 -15.14 20.03
CA PHE A 300 -11.60 -15.23 21.36
C PHE A 300 -11.64 -13.94 22.16
N ARG A 301 -11.70 -12.78 21.52
CA ARG A 301 -11.65 -11.45 22.14
C ARG A 301 -12.52 -10.44 21.41
N GLY A 302 -12.88 -9.35 22.10
CA GLY A 302 -13.71 -8.28 21.56
C GLY A 302 -15.17 -8.70 21.45
N PRO A 303 -15.98 -8.06 20.66
CA PRO A 303 -17.33 -8.53 20.35
C PRO A 303 -17.24 -9.86 19.60
N ILE A 304 -17.55 -10.96 20.26
CA ILE A 304 -17.51 -12.32 19.69
C ILE A 304 -18.50 -12.41 18.52
N GLY A 305 -18.09 -13.04 17.42
CA GLY A 305 -18.88 -13.14 16.18
C GLY A 305 -18.84 -11.88 15.31
N ALA A 306 -18.36 -10.76 15.82
CA ALA A 306 -18.20 -9.55 15.01
C ALA A 306 -17.09 -9.70 13.96
N PRO A 307 -17.21 -9.07 12.78
CA PRO A 307 -16.19 -9.11 11.73
C PRO A 307 -14.84 -8.59 12.22
N MET A 308 -13.78 -9.32 11.90
CA MET A 308 -12.41 -8.96 12.28
C MET A 308 -11.97 -7.68 11.58
N ARG A 309 -11.34 -6.75 12.30
CA ARG A 309 -10.83 -5.49 11.74
C ARG A 309 -9.49 -5.72 11.04
N PRO A 310 -9.20 -5.00 9.93
CA PRO A 310 -7.92 -5.14 9.22
C PRO A 310 -6.66 -4.87 10.07
N ASP A 311 -6.75 -3.95 11.03
CA ASP A 311 -5.61 -3.62 11.90
C ASP A 311 -5.25 -4.77 12.84
N ALA A 312 -6.22 -5.60 13.24
CA ALA A 312 -6.00 -6.77 14.08
C ALA A 312 -5.07 -7.82 13.42
N ILE A 313 -5.01 -7.88 12.07
CA ILE A 313 -4.05 -8.75 11.36
C ILE A 313 -2.61 -8.33 11.65
N GLY A 314 -2.32 -7.02 11.68
CA GLY A 314 -0.98 -6.55 12.02
C GLY A 314 -0.55 -6.92 13.44
N GLU A 315 -1.46 -6.78 14.41
CA GLU A 315 -1.23 -7.17 15.81
C GLU A 315 -1.03 -8.70 15.94
N LEU A 316 -1.86 -9.47 15.22
CA LEU A 316 -1.76 -10.93 15.17
C LEU A 316 -0.40 -11.37 14.63
N LEU A 317 0.02 -10.85 13.49
CA LEU A 317 1.31 -11.19 12.87
C LEU A 317 2.49 -10.79 13.77
N ALA A 318 2.47 -9.61 14.36
CA ALA A 318 3.50 -9.18 15.30
C ALA A 318 3.59 -10.10 16.53
N ALA A 319 2.44 -10.50 17.10
CA ALA A 319 2.40 -11.42 18.23
C ALA A 319 2.86 -12.83 17.84
N THR A 320 2.51 -13.29 16.62
CA THR A 320 2.90 -14.62 16.13
C THR A 320 4.39 -14.66 15.78
N SER A 321 4.94 -13.60 15.18
CA SER A 321 6.39 -13.48 14.90
C SER A 321 7.21 -13.57 16.19
N ARG A 322 6.83 -12.83 17.22
CA ARG A 322 7.51 -12.93 18.52
C ARG A 322 7.50 -14.35 19.10
N ARG A 323 6.38 -15.08 18.99
CA ARG A 323 6.31 -16.48 19.42
C ARG A 323 7.15 -17.43 18.57
N ALA A 324 7.26 -17.12 17.29
CA ALA A 324 8.05 -17.87 16.32
C ALA A 324 9.56 -17.57 16.41
N GLY A 325 9.97 -16.57 17.19
CA GLY A 325 11.36 -16.11 17.24
C GLY A 325 11.81 -15.39 15.95
N VAL A 326 10.85 -14.85 15.18
CA VAL A 326 11.14 -14.10 13.94
C VAL A 326 11.27 -12.62 14.27
N ASP A 327 12.46 -12.07 14.01
CA ASP A 327 12.79 -10.66 14.21
C ASP A 327 13.53 -10.10 12.96
N PRO A 328 13.09 -8.98 12.40
CA PRO A 328 11.94 -8.16 12.79
C PRO A 328 10.59 -8.86 12.52
N PRO A 329 9.50 -8.47 13.25
CA PRO A 329 8.18 -9.06 13.07
C PRO A 329 7.66 -8.91 11.63
N ILE A 330 7.12 -9.98 11.09
CA ILE A 330 6.57 -10.01 9.73
C ILE A 330 5.34 -9.12 9.61
N ARG A 331 5.32 -8.30 8.58
CA ARG A 331 4.22 -7.41 8.23
C ARG A 331 3.31 -8.03 7.16
N PRO A 332 2.02 -7.64 7.12
CA PRO A 332 1.06 -8.14 6.13
C PRO A 332 1.55 -8.09 4.68
N HIS A 333 2.24 -7.02 4.28
CA HIS A 333 2.73 -6.87 2.91
C HIS A 333 3.84 -7.85 2.56
N GLN A 334 4.68 -8.24 3.51
CA GLN A 334 5.77 -9.18 3.28
C GLN A 334 5.27 -10.58 2.92
N LEU A 335 4.16 -11.04 3.52
CA LEU A 335 3.50 -12.31 3.15
C LEU A 335 2.95 -12.27 1.72
N ARG A 336 2.31 -11.16 1.35
CA ARG A 336 1.80 -10.97 -0.01
C ARG A 336 2.94 -10.86 -1.03
N HIS A 337 4.04 -10.20 -0.67
CA HIS A 337 5.25 -10.13 -1.51
C HIS A 337 5.89 -11.52 -1.68
N ALA A 338 5.90 -12.34 -0.63
CA ALA A 338 6.33 -13.73 -0.72
C ALA A 338 5.47 -14.53 -1.71
N CYS A 339 4.13 -14.40 -1.65
CA CYS A 339 3.24 -15.02 -2.64
C CYS A 339 3.61 -14.60 -4.07
N ALA A 340 3.78 -13.31 -4.33
CA ALA A 340 4.14 -12.78 -5.64
C ALA A 340 5.46 -13.35 -6.16
N SER A 341 6.50 -13.31 -5.31
CA SER A 341 7.82 -13.81 -5.65
C SER A 341 7.80 -15.32 -5.89
N ASN A 342 7.11 -16.09 -5.03
CA ASN A 342 7.01 -17.54 -5.18
C ASN A 342 6.29 -17.95 -6.47
N VAL A 343 5.26 -17.19 -6.90
CA VAL A 343 4.60 -17.42 -8.20
C VAL A 343 5.55 -17.07 -9.34
N ALA A 344 6.28 -15.96 -9.26
CA ALA A 344 7.28 -15.60 -10.26
C ALA A 344 8.43 -16.62 -10.31
N ASP A 345 8.91 -17.09 -9.15
CA ASP A 345 9.97 -18.10 -9.04
C ASP A 345 9.52 -19.46 -9.57
N ALA A 346 8.23 -19.79 -9.49
CA ALA A 346 7.62 -20.96 -10.11
C ALA A 346 7.39 -20.82 -11.64
N GLY A 347 7.81 -19.72 -12.26
CA GLY A 347 7.69 -19.49 -13.69
C GLY A 347 6.45 -18.70 -14.12
N GLY A 348 5.65 -18.20 -13.17
CA GLY A 348 4.52 -17.32 -13.48
C GLY A 348 4.98 -16.00 -14.10
N GLY A 349 4.41 -15.62 -15.24
CA GLY A 349 4.68 -14.35 -15.91
C GLY A 349 4.22 -13.13 -15.10
N VAL A 350 4.68 -11.96 -15.52
CA VAL A 350 4.30 -10.68 -14.86
C VAL A 350 2.79 -10.42 -14.90
N ASP A 351 2.13 -10.86 -15.96
CA ASP A 351 0.68 -10.83 -16.16
C ASP A 351 -0.06 -11.71 -15.16
N VAL A 352 0.44 -12.94 -14.94
CA VAL A 352 -0.12 -13.89 -13.95
C VAL A 352 0.00 -13.30 -12.53
N VAL A 353 1.16 -12.75 -12.18
CA VAL A 353 1.38 -12.09 -10.88
C VAL A 353 0.47 -10.87 -10.75
N ALA A 354 0.33 -10.05 -11.83
CA ALA A 354 -0.52 -8.87 -11.81
C ALA A 354 -2.00 -9.22 -11.59
N GLU A 355 -2.51 -10.24 -12.29
CA GLU A 355 -3.90 -10.70 -12.18
C GLU A 355 -4.17 -11.30 -10.78
N LEU A 356 -3.30 -12.20 -10.31
CA LEU A 356 -3.40 -12.82 -8.98
C LEU A 356 -3.48 -11.77 -7.88
N LEU A 357 -2.61 -10.77 -7.95
CA LEU A 357 -2.53 -9.72 -6.94
C LEU A 357 -3.56 -8.59 -7.16
N GLY A 358 -4.19 -8.49 -8.32
CA GLY A 358 -5.08 -7.39 -8.68
C GLY A 358 -4.32 -6.06 -8.72
N HIS A 359 -3.21 -6.01 -9.46
CA HIS A 359 -2.50 -4.78 -9.75
C HIS A 359 -3.17 -4.02 -10.88
N ALA A 360 -3.40 -2.72 -10.69
CA ALA A 360 -4.00 -1.88 -11.73
C ALA A 360 -3.05 -1.62 -12.90
N SER A 361 -1.73 -1.80 -12.69
CA SER A 361 -0.68 -1.65 -13.69
C SER A 361 0.28 -2.83 -13.60
N VAL A 362 0.63 -3.39 -14.74
CA VAL A 362 1.61 -4.48 -14.88
C VAL A 362 2.98 -4.04 -14.33
N SER A 363 3.34 -2.76 -14.47
CA SER A 363 4.58 -2.22 -13.90
C SER A 363 4.71 -2.41 -12.38
N SER A 364 3.59 -2.49 -11.66
CA SER A 364 3.59 -2.79 -10.22
C SER A 364 4.01 -4.23 -9.91
N SER A 365 4.00 -5.12 -10.90
CA SER A 365 4.42 -6.52 -10.75
C SER A 365 5.83 -6.78 -11.27
N GLN A 366 6.41 -5.84 -12.01
CA GLN A 366 7.77 -5.96 -12.55
C GLN A 366 8.83 -6.10 -11.45
N VAL A 367 8.59 -5.52 -10.28
CA VAL A 367 9.50 -5.62 -9.12
C VAL A 367 9.71 -7.06 -8.62
N TYR A 368 8.87 -8.00 -9.02
CA TYR A 368 9.01 -9.43 -8.68
C TYR A 368 9.73 -10.24 -9.77
N MET A 369 10.01 -9.63 -10.92
CA MET A 369 10.58 -10.28 -12.10
C MET A 369 12.09 -10.08 -12.17
N HIS A 370 12.79 -10.26 -11.05
CA HIS A 370 14.25 -10.25 -11.03
C HIS A 370 14.75 -11.71 -11.08
N PRO A 371 15.07 -12.24 -12.27
CA PRO A 371 15.59 -13.59 -12.38
C PRO A 371 16.96 -13.65 -11.71
N ASP A 372 17.16 -14.64 -10.84
CA ASP A 372 18.48 -14.93 -10.32
C ASP A 372 19.41 -15.47 -11.43
N PRO A 373 20.73 -15.46 -11.24
CA PRO A 373 21.68 -15.95 -12.25
C PRO A 373 21.46 -17.39 -12.69
N ALA A 374 20.93 -18.26 -11.83
CA ALA A 374 20.64 -19.66 -12.18
C ALA A 374 19.45 -19.76 -13.12
N ARG A 375 18.37 -18.98 -12.89
CA ARG A 375 17.21 -18.88 -13.80
C ARG A 375 17.59 -18.29 -15.16
N LEU A 376 18.45 -17.27 -15.18
CA LEU A 376 18.97 -16.70 -16.43
C LEU A 376 19.73 -17.77 -17.23
N ARG A 377 20.58 -18.53 -16.56
CA ARG A 377 21.32 -19.62 -17.20
C ARG A 377 20.38 -20.69 -17.74
N ALA A 378 19.46 -21.19 -16.93
CA ALA A 378 18.48 -22.19 -17.34
C ALA A 378 17.65 -21.73 -18.53
N ALA A 379 17.23 -20.46 -18.57
CA ALA A 379 16.49 -19.91 -19.70
C ALA A 379 17.32 -19.89 -20.99
N VAL A 380 18.59 -19.52 -20.91
CA VAL A 380 19.50 -19.53 -22.07
C VAL A 380 19.77 -20.95 -22.55
N GLU A 381 19.93 -21.91 -21.63
CA GLU A 381 20.16 -23.32 -21.94
C GLU A 381 18.93 -23.99 -22.59
N MET A 382 17.71 -23.50 -22.35
CA MET A 382 16.49 -23.97 -23.04
C MET A 382 16.37 -23.49 -24.49
N VAL A 383 17.18 -22.53 -24.94
CA VAL A 383 17.15 -22.05 -26.31
C VAL A 383 17.79 -23.12 -27.21
N PRO A 384 17.05 -23.72 -28.17
CA PRO A 384 17.59 -24.74 -29.06
C PRO A 384 18.83 -24.24 -29.81
N SER A 385 19.83 -25.10 -29.98
CA SER A 385 20.99 -24.73 -30.77
C SER A 385 20.60 -24.45 -32.22
N PRO A 386 21.29 -23.57 -32.95
CA PRO A 386 21.01 -23.31 -34.37
C PRO A 386 21.06 -24.54 -35.22
N ARG A 387 21.84 -25.56 -34.84
CA ARG A 387 21.95 -26.85 -35.56
C ARG A 387 20.66 -27.68 -35.41
N GLU A 388 20.07 -27.66 -34.23
CA GLU A 388 18.77 -28.34 -33.99
C GLU A 388 17.63 -27.65 -34.72
N GLN A 389 17.63 -26.31 -34.75
CA GLN A 389 16.63 -25.54 -35.50
C GLN A 389 16.76 -25.67 -37.01
N ALA A 390 17.96 -25.87 -37.52
CA ALA A 390 18.23 -25.98 -38.95
C ALA A 390 18.00 -27.38 -39.51
N GLY A 391 17.58 -28.36 -38.71
CA GLY A 391 17.38 -29.75 -39.16
C GLY A 391 18.66 -30.44 -39.64
N LEU A 392 19.82 -29.98 -39.18
CA LEU A 392 21.15 -30.48 -39.55
C LEU A 392 21.62 -31.63 -38.64
N THR A 393 20.72 -32.40 -38.09
CA THR A 393 21.02 -33.72 -37.51
C THR A 393 21.05 -34.73 -38.61
N ARG A 394 22.25 -35.12 -39.03
CA ARG A 394 22.45 -36.38 -39.79
C ARG A 394 22.32 -37.58 -38.87
#